data_ae7c69d18803044c06b006739fa197f3
#
_entry.id   ae7c69d18803044c06b006739fa197f3
#
_cell.length_a   1.000
_cell.length_b   1.000
_cell.length_c   1.000
_cell.angle_alpha   90.00
_cell.angle_beta   90.00
_cell.angle_gamma   90.00
#
_symmetry.space_group_name_H-M   'P 1'
#
loop_
_entity.id
_entity.type
_entity.pdbx_description
1 polymer ?
#
loop_
_entity_poly.entity_id
_entity_poly.type
_entity_poly.pdbx_seq_one_letter_code
_entity_poly.pdbx_strand_id
1 'polypeptide(L)' 'MSDSPAEESVASVAELYLGNILYALELAAIALEEQTRPDDAAFYRGIARKLAEAKGRSLKGE' A
#
# COMPACT_ATOMS: atom_id res chain seq x y z
N MET A 1 23.86 -15.42 -6.56
CA MET A 1 23.42 -15.17 -6.40
C MET A 1 22.90 -14.63 -6.38
N SER A 2 22.77 -14.41 -6.16
CA SER A 2 22.29 -14.01 -6.00
C SER A 2 21.66 -13.37 -6.09
N ASP A 3 21.23 -13.30 -6.70
CA ASP A 3 20.49 -12.57 -6.72
C ASP A 3 20.18 -11.99 -5.76
N SER A 4 20.20 -11.24 -5.83
CA SER A 4 20.13 -10.69 -4.54
C SER A 4 18.72 -10.61 -4.02
N PRO A 5 18.35 -11.46 -3.10
CA PRO A 5 16.99 -11.44 -2.59
C PRO A 5 16.63 -10.12 -1.93
N ALA A 6 17.61 -9.40 -1.40
CA ALA A 6 17.33 -8.13 -0.73
C ALA A 6 16.70 -7.12 -1.67
N GLU A 7 17.05 -7.20 -2.97
CA GLU A 7 16.50 -6.27 -3.94
C GLU A 7 15.07 -6.60 -4.29
N GLU A 8 14.66 -7.82 -3.97
CA GLU A 8 13.31 -8.28 -4.30
C GLU A 8 12.46 -8.51 -3.06
N SER A 9 12.79 -7.84 -1.98
CA SER A 9 11.98 -7.98 -0.77
C SER A 9 10.61 -7.37 -0.99
N VAL A 10 9.64 -7.80 -0.18
CA VAL A 10 8.33 -7.22 -0.24
C VAL A 10 8.40 -5.71 -0.05
N ALA A 11 9.23 -5.27 0.89
CA ALA A 11 9.34 -3.84 1.16
C ALA A 11 9.87 -3.07 -0.04
N SER A 12 10.90 -3.60 -0.71
CA SER A 12 11.46 -2.88 -1.84
C SER A 12 10.50 -2.86 -3.02
N VAL A 13 9.77 -3.95 -3.26
CA VAL A 13 8.80 -3.99 -4.34
C VAL A 13 7.62 -3.06 -4.01
N ALA A 14 7.17 -3.08 -2.77
CA ALA A 14 6.06 -2.22 -2.37
C ALA A 14 6.42 -0.75 -2.52
N GLU A 15 7.64 -0.38 -2.19
CA GLU A 15 8.07 0.99 -2.33
C GLU A 15 8.14 1.40 -3.80
N LEU A 16 8.62 0.50 -4.63
CA LEU A 16 8.73 0.79 -6.07
C LEU A 16 7.37 1.06 -6.69
N TYR A 17 6.37 0.29 -6.31
CA TYR A 17 5.04 0.40 -6.90
C TYR A 17 4.03 1.05 -5.97
N LEU A 18 4.50 1.82 -5.00
CA LEU A 18 3.62 2.33 -3.96
C LEU A 18 2.47 3.14 -4.52
N GLY A 19 2.74 4.01 -5.49
CA GLY A 19 1.67 4.81 -6.08
C GLY A 19 0.59 3.96 -6.71
N ASN A 20 1.00 2.92 -7.42
CA ASN A 20 0.06 2.02 -8.05
C ASN A 20 -0.75 1.26 -7.00
N ILE A 21 -0.09 0.85 -5.93
CA ILE A 21 -0.77 0.12 -4.86
C ILE A 21 -1.81 1.00 -4.19
N LEU A 22 -1.44 2.24 -3.87
CA LEU A 22 -2.37 3.16 -3.22
C LEU A 22 -3.56 3.45 -4.11
N TYR A 23 -3.33 3.61 -5.40
CA TYR A 23 -4.40 3.84 -6.35
C TYR A 23 -5.37 2.65 -6.37
N ALA A 24 -4.83 1.44 -6.43
CA ALA A 24 -5.65 0.24 -6.46
C ALA A 24 -6.46 0.10 -5.18
N LEU A 25 -5.85 0.41 -4.04
CA LEU A 25 -6.57 0.32 -2.77
C LEU A 25 -7.72 1.31 -2.71
N GLU A 26 -7.51 2.51 -3.24
CA GLU A 26 -8.58 3.50 -3.24
C GLU A 26 -9.72 3.08 -4.16
N LEU A 27 -9.38 2.55 -5.33
CA LEU A 27 -10.41 2.06 -6.24
C LEU A 27 -11.22 0.93 -5.59
N ALA A 28 -10.52 0.04 -4.88
CA ALA A 28 -11.22 -1.05 -4.19
C ALA A 28 -12.15 -0.51 -3.13
N ALA A 29 -11.71 0.50 -2.38
CA ALA A 29 -12.54 1.08 -1.33
C ALA A 29 -13.78 1.74 -1.92
N ILE A 30 -13.61 2.47 -3.03
CA ILE A 30 -14.74 3.12 -3.67
C ILE A 30 -15.76 2.07 -4.14
N ALA A 31 -15.27 0.99 -4.76
CA ALA A 31 -16.15 -0.05 -5.26
C ALA A 31 -16.92 -0.71 -4.10
N LEU A 32 -16.23 -0.91 -2.99
CA LEU A 32 -16.88 -1.53 -1.84
C LEU A 32 -17.94 -0.62 -1.23
N GLU A 33 -17.70 0.68 -1.22
CA GLU A 33 -18.71 1.61 -0.74
C GLU A 33 -19.94 1.58 -1.64
N GLU A 34 -19.73 1.46 -2.94
CA GLU A 34 -20.86 1.37 -3.87
C GLU A 34 -21.65 0.08 -3.69
N GLN A 35 -21.00 -0.95 -3.14
CA GLN A 35 -21.66 -2.21 -2.84
C GLN A 35 -22.25 -2.23 -1.44
N THR A 36 -22.26 -1.10 -0.77
CA THR A 36 -22.74 -0.95 0.61
C THR A 36 -21.98 -1.86 1.57
N ARG A 37 -20.66 -1.86 1.43
CA ARG A 37 -19.76 -2.60 2.31
C ARG A 37 -18.75 -1.63 2.93
N PRO A 38 -19.20 -0.72 3.77
CA PRO A 38 -18.34 0.35 4.28
C PRO A 38 -17.22 -0.16 5.20
N ASP A 39 -17.46 -1.26 5.92
CA ASP A 39 -16.42 -1.78 6.81
C ASP A 39 -15.24 -2.32 5.99
N ASP A 40 -15.54 -2.98 4.88
CA ASP A 40 -14.48 -3.47 4.01
C ASP A 40 -13.74 -2.31 3.35
N ALA A 41 -14.46 -1.28 2.95
CA ALA A 41 -13.83 -0.10 2.37
C ALA A 41 -12.88 0.55 3.37
N ALA A 42 -13.31 0.67 4.63
CA ALA A 42 -12.47 1.25 5.67
C ALA A 42 -11.22 0.42 5.90
N PHE A 43 -11.33 -0.90 5.78
CA PHE A 43 -10.18 -1.77 5.94
C PHE A 43 -9.12 -1.47 4.89
N TYR A 44 -9.52 -1.34 3.63
CA TYR A 44 -8.55 -1.05 2.56
C TYR A 44 -7.95 0.35 2.71
N ARG A 45 -8.76 1.32 3.14
CA ARG A 45 -8.21 2.66 3.38
C ARG A 45 -7.23 2.67 4.54
N GLY A 46 -7.45 1.80 5.52
CA GLY A 46 -6.51 1.65 6.63
C GLY A 46 -5.16 1.14 6.16
N ILE A 47 -5.18 0.17 5.23
CA ILE A 47 -3.94 -0.35 4.67
C ILE A 47 -3.22 0.77 3.91
N ALA A 48 -3.95 1.53 3.11
CA ALA A 48 -3.35 2.62 2.34
C ALA A 48 -2.70 3.64 3.27
N ARG A 49 -3.37 3.97 4.37
CA ARG A 49 -2.80 4.92 5.33
C ARG A 49 -1.52 4.39 5.95
N LYS A 50 -1.50 3.11 6.30
CA LYS A 50 -0.30 2.52 6.90
C LYS A 50 0.87 2.56 5.92
N LEU A 51 0.61 2.28 4.66
CA LEU A 51 1.67 2.33 3.66
C LEU A 51 2.20 3.74 3.47
N ALA A 52 1.29 4.73 3.43
CA ALA A 52 1.69 6.11 3.25
C ALA A 52 2.50 6.59 4.45
N GLU A 53 2.09 6.22 5.65
CA GLU A 53 2.82 6.62 6.85
C GLU A 53 4.20 5.98 6.89
N ALA A 54 4.29 4.72 6.48
CA ALA A 54 5.59 4.05 6.45
C ALA A 54 6.52 4.72 5.45
N LYS A 55 5.99 5.13 4.31
CA LYS A 55 6.80 5.84 3.33
C LYS A 55 7.28 7.17 3.89
N GLY A 56 6.41 7.88 4.60
CA GLY A 56 6.80 9.14 5.21
C GLY A 56 7.95 8.98 6.19
N ARG A 57 7.89 7.91 6.98
CA ARG A 57 8.98 7.66 7.93
C ARG A 57 10.28 7.33 7.21
N SER A 58 10.20 6.57 6.12
CA SER A 58 11.39 6.26 5.33
C SER A 58 12.03 7.52 4.78
N LEU A 59 11.21 8.46 4.30
CA LEU A 59 11.72 9.70 3.74
C LEU A 59 12.40 10.55 4.79
N LYS A 60 12.03 10.37 6.06
CA LYS A 60 12.66 11.13 7.14
C LYS A 60 13.91 10.46 7.65
N GLY A 61 14.35 9.38 7.02
CA GLY A 61 15.59 8.74 7.40
C GLY A 61 15.47 7.76 8.53
N GLU A 62 14.30 7.31 8.78
CA GLU A 62 14.09 6.30 9.80
C GLU A 62 14.02 4.93 9.17
#